data_fef49f9b7fbd99340c76399bc5a39940
#
_entry.id   fef49f9b7fbd99340c76399bc5a39940
#
_cell.length_a   1.000
_cell.length_b   1.000
_cell.length_c   1.000
_cell.angle_alpha   90.00
_cell.angle_beta   90.00
_cell.angle_gamma   90.00
#
_symmetry.space_group_name_H-M   'P 1'
#
loop_
_entity.id
_entity.type
_entity.pdbx_description
1 polymer ?
#
loop_
_entity_poly.entity_id
_entity_poly.type
_entity_poly.pdbx_seq_one_letter_code
_entity_poly.pdbx_strand_id
1 'polypeptide(L)'
;VNKDSYVWDFATGSGGLLVAAMNLMLDDAKKEITSPDELREKEEKIKAEQILGIEILPEIYMLAVLNMILMGDGSSNILQDDSLKKFDGKYGYGKANEHFPADVFLLNPPYSETGNGMNFVKRALSMMKSGYASIIIQDSAGAGKAKEINQKILENNTLLASIKMPVDLFIGKSSVQTSIYVFKVGEKHESKQRVKFIDLRNDGYKRANRKKAKASSNLKDIDNAIGRYEEVVNLVKFGKDELNIFTEKEYIEDVIALSGEKHGEDWNFDHHIQMNTIPTIDDFRKTVSDYLVWEVSQLMQNRGDDSLKKL
;
A
#
# COMPACT_ATOMS: atom_id res chain seq x y z
N VAL A 1 -11.80 7.44 -3.88
CA VAL A 1 -11.68 8.90 -3.96
C VAL A 1 -12.55 9.40 -5.09
N ASN A 2 -13.38 10.39 -4.83
CA ASN A 2 -14.22 11.09 -5.80
C ASN A 2 -14.22 12.61 -5.50
N LYS A 3 -14.91 13.42 -6.30
CA LYS A 3 -14.96 14.87 -6.12
C LYS A 3 -15.44 15.34 -4.75
N ASP A 4 -16.19 14.52 -4.01
CA ASP A 4 -16.78 14.87 -2.71
C ASP A 4 -15.98 14.34 -1.51
N SER A 5 -14.92 13.56 -1.75
CA SER A 5 -14.06 13.01 -0.72
C SER A 5 -13.28 14.08 0.03
N TYR A 6 -13.04 13.83 1.33
CA TYR A 6 -12.13 14.59 2.18
C TYR A 6 -10.94 13.73 2.57
N VAL A 7 -9.79 14.04 2.02
CA VAL A 7 -8.59 13.20 2.07
C VAL A 7 -7.57 13.79 3.03
N TRP A 8 -7.08 12.99 3.99
CA TRP A 8 -5.93 13.35 4.80
C TRP A 8 -4.78 12.35 4.77
N ASP A 9 -3.58 12.83 5.12
CA ASP A 9 -2.35 12.05 5.22
C ASP A 9 -1.54 12.49 6.44
N PHE A 10 -1.25 11.58 7.37
CA PHE A 10 -0.59 11.87 8.66
C PHE A 10 0.94 11.84 8.60
N ALA A 11 1.52 11.47 7.48
CA ALA A 11 2.95 11.50 7.22
C ALA A 11 3.19 11.84 5.74
N THR A 12 2.74 13.02 5.36
CA THR A 12 2.57 13.47 3.98
C THR A 12 3.86 13.39 3.15
N GLY A 13 5.03 13.48 3.78
CA GLY A 13 6.29 13.52 3.06
C GLY A 13 6.31 14.70 2.09
N SER A 14 6.60 14.45 0.83
CA SER A 14 6.58 15.49 -0.22
C SER A 14 5.18 15.78 -0.82
N GLY A 15 4.11 15.24 -0.26
CA GLY A 15 2.74 15.47 -0.73
C GLY A 15 2.28 14.57 -1.89
N GLY A 16 3.06 13.56 -2.27
CA GLY A 16 2.79 12.76 -3.47
C GLY A 16 1.43 12.06 -3.49
N LEU A 17 1.00 11.46 -2.35
CA LEU A 17 -0.31 10.80 -2.25
C LEU A 17 -1.45 11.81 -2.32
N LEU A 18 -1.30 12.97 -1.69
CA LEU A 18 -2.31 14.03 -1.71
C LEU A 18 -2.47 14.65 -3.10
N VAL A 19 -1.36 14.88 -3.82
CA VAL A 19 -1.39 15.34 -5.23
C VAL A 19 -2.12 14.33 -6.10
N ALA A 20 -1.84 13.04 -5.95
CA ALA A 20 -2.51 11.99 -6.71
C ALA A 20 -4.03 11.95 -6.40
N ALA A 21 -4.40 12.06 -5.13
CA ALA A 21 -5.81 12.12 -4.70
C ALA A 21 -6.51 13.36 -5.27
N MET A 22 -5.88 14.54 -5.17
CA MET A 22 -6.40 15.79 -5.72
C MET A 22 -6.68 15.68 -7.22
N ASN A 23 -5.74 15.13 -7.99
CA ASN A 23 -5.92 14.96 -9.43
C ASN A 23 -7.12 14.05 -9.74
N LEU A 24 -7.27 12.93 -9.03
CA LEU A 24 -8.43 12.04 -9.18
C LEU A 24 -9.76 12.75 -8.87
N MET A 25 -9.78 13.58 -7.81
CA MET A 25 -10.97 14.36 -7.43
C MET A 25 -11.33 15.41 -8.48
N LEU A 26 -10.32 16.10 -9.02
CA LEU A 26 -10.49 17.09 -10.09
C LEU A 26 -10.97 16.43 -11.41
N ASP A 27 -10.43 15.28 -11.74
CA ASP A 27 -10.85 14.53 -12.94
C ASP A 27 -12.28 13.98 -12.79
N ASP A 28 -12.67 13.56 -11.59
CA ASP A 28 -14.03 13.14 -11.30
C ASP A 28 -15.01 14.33 -11.38
N ALA A 29 -14.64 15.48 -10.82
CA ALA A 29 -15.43 16.71 -10.93
C ALA A 29 -15.66 17.12 -12.40
N LYS A 30 -14.65 17.06 -13.26
CA LYS A 30 -14.76 17.35 -14.70
C LYS A 30 -15.67 16.40 -15.44
N LYS A 31 -15.75 15.14 -15.00
CA LYS A 31 -16.65 14.15 -15.62
C LYS A 31 -18.11 14.33 -15.21
N GLU A 32 -18.34 14.73 -13.95
CA GLU A 32 -19.67 14.78 -13.33
C GLU A 32 -20.35 16.14 -13.46
N ILE A 33 -19.57 17.24 -13.52
CA ILE A 33 -20.09 18.61 -13.52
C ILE A 33 -20.00 19.21 -14.91
N THR A 34 -21.14 19.57 -15.49
CA THR A 34 -21.23 20.13 -16.85
C THR A 34 -21.23 21.67 -16.89
N SER A 35 -21.64 22.31 -15.79
CA SER A 35 -21.66 23.78 -15.66
C SER A 35 -20.24 24.29 -15.41
N PRO A 36 -19.70 25.21 -16.24
CA PRO A 36 -18.36 25.75 -16.04
C PRO A 36 -18.18 26.51 -14.71
N ASP A 37 -19.20 27.23 -14.26
CA ASP A 37 -19.12 27.97 -13.01
C ASP A 37 -19.14 27.05 -11.80
N GLU A 38 -20.04 26.04 -11.77
CA GLU A 38 -20.08 25.01 -10.74
C GLU A 38 -18.79 24.18 -10.69
N LEU A 39 -18.22 23.86 -11.86
CA LEU A 39 -16.95 23.14 -11.94
C LEU A 39 -15.83 23.94 -11.33
N ARG A 40 -15.73 25.23 -11.64
CA ARG A 40 -14.70 26.11 -11.05
C ARG A 40 -14.83 26.20 -9.53
N GLU A 41 -16.05 26.43 -9.02
CA GLU A 41 -16.30 26.46 -7.57
C GLU A 41 -15.92 25.11 -6.90
N LYS A 42 -16.21 23.98 -7.56
CA LYS A 42 -15.85 22.65 -7.05
C LYS A 42 -14.35 22.43 -7.06
N GLU A 43 -13.65 22.82 -8.11
CA GLU A 43 -12.19 22.72 -8.20
C GLU A 43 -11.50 23.57 -7.11
N GLU A 44 -11.99 24.80 -6.87
CA GLU A 44 -11.50 25.65 -5.79
C GLU A 44 -11.75 25.03 -4.41
N LYS A 45 -12.94 24.46 -4.18
CA LYS A 45 -13.27 23.75 -2.95
C LYS A 45 -12.39 22.52 -2.70
N ILE A 46 -12.15 21.70 -3.73
CA ILE A 46 -11.27 20.54 -3.62
C ILE A 46 -9.89 20.97 -3.14
N LYS A 47 -9.32 22.00 -3.76
CA LYS A 47 -8.00 22.52 -3.44
C LYS A 47 -7.93 23.18 -2.06
N ALA A 48 -8.91 24.01 -1.73
CA ALA A 48 -8.89 24.80 -0.50
C ALA A 48 -9.32 24.03 0.76
N GLU A 49 -10.18 23.01 0.63
CA GLU A 49 -10.89 22.46 1.79
C GLU A 49 -10.86 20.94 1.90
N GLN A 50 -10.65 20.19 0.79
CA GLN A 50 -10.90 18.75 0.80
C GLN A 50 -9.62 17.90 0.94
N ILE A 51 -8.47 18.54 1.12
CA ILE A 51 -7.18 17.86 1.27
C ILE A 51 -6.48 18.42 2.51
N LEU A 52 -5.92 17.52 3.34
CA LEU A 52 -5.13 17.90 4.51
C LEU A 52 -3.96 16.94 4.69
N GLY A 53 -2.76 17.50 4.84
CA GLY A 53 -1.54 16.74 5.08
C GLY A 53 -0.82 17.21 6.34
N ILE A 54 -0.11 16.30 7.00
CA ILE A 54 0.68 16.60 8.19
C ILE A 54 2.09 16.08 7.98
N GLU A 55 3.08 16.94 8.22
CA GLU A 55 4.49 16.59 8.15
C GLU A 55 5.24 17.22 9.33
N ILE A 56 6.01 16.41 10.04
CA ILE A 56 6.73 16.87 11.24
C ILE A 56 8.06 17.55 10.90
N LEU A 57 8.72 17.13 9.82
CA LEU A 57 10.05 17.63 9.45
C LEU A 57 9.93 18.95 8.67
N PRO A 58 10.52 20.07 9.14
CA PRO A 58 10.34 21.39 8.50
C PRO A 58 10.73 21.42 7.03
N GLU A 59 11.84 20.77 6.66
CA GLU A 59 12.35 20.77 5.29
C GLU A 59 11.44 19.99 4.35
N ILE A 60 10.89 18.86 4.84
CA ILE A 60 9.97 18.03 4.06
C ILE A 60 8.58 18.68 3.98
N TYR A 61 8.13 19.33 5.06
CA TYR A 61 6.93 20.17 5.07
C TYR A 61 7.01 21.23 3.98
N MET A 62 8.12 22.00 3.91
CA MET A 62 8.32 23.01 2.87
C MET A 62 8.27 22.40 1.46
N LEU A 63 8.84 21.22 1.27
CA LEU A 63 8.78 20.51 0.00
C LEU A 63 7.33 20.11 -0.36
N ALA A 64 6.55 19.63 0.62
CA ALA A 64 5.13 19.31 0.40
C ALA A 64 4.35 20.54 -0.01
N VAL A 65 4.49 21.65 0.71
CA VAL A 65 3.83 22.94 0.37
C VAL A 65 4.18 23.39 -1.04
N LEU A 66 5.46 23.36 -1.40
CA LEU A 66 5.90 23.73 -2.76
C LEU A 66 5.32 22.82 -3.84
N ASN A 67 5.27 21.51 -3.61
CA ASN A 67 4.69 20.56 -4.55
C ASN A 67 3.18 20.82 -4.74
N MET A 68 2.44 21.05 -3.66
CA MET A 68 1.01 21.36 -3.73
C MET A 68 0.76 22.65 -4.53
N ILE A 69 1.53 23.71 -4.26
CA ILE A 69 1.43 24.99 -5.00
C ILE A 69 1.74 24.79 -6.49
N LEU A 70 2.81 24.05 -6.82
CA LEU A 70 3.19 23.78 -8.22
C LEU A 70 2.15 22.95 -8.97
N MET A 71 1.40 22.10 -8.26
CA MET A 71 0.29 21.32 -8.83
C MET A 71 -1.04 22.09 -8.85
N GLY A 72 -1.03 23.38 -8.54
CA GLY A 72 -2.17 24.28 -8.65
C GLY A 72 -3.13 24.27 -7.48
N ASP A 73 -2.69 23.76 -6.32
CA ASP A 73 -3.46 23.80 -5.07
C ASP A 73 -3.65 25.26 -4.56
N GLY A 74 -2.66 26.11 -4.73
CA GLY A 74 -2.74 27.57 -4.40
C GLY A 74 -2.88 27.94 -2.92
N SER A 75 -3.43 27.06 -2.08
CA SER A 75 -3.59 27.22 -0.63
C SER A 75 -3.54 25.85 0.05
N SER A 76 -2.34 25.37 0.32
CA SER A 76 -2.22 24.00 0.84
C SER A 76 -2.60 23.90 2.31
N ASN A 77 -3.51 23.00 2.65
CA ASN A 77 -3.76 22.54 4.01
C ASN A 77 -2.68 21.52 4.44
N ILE A 78 -1.40 21.87 4.29
CA ILE A 78 -0.30 21.10 4.85
C ILE A 78 0.09 21.73 6.18
N LEU A 79 0.06 20.93 7.24
CA LEU A 79 0.40 21.35 8.60
C LEU A 79 1.79 20.84 8.98
N GLN A 80 2.60 21.74 9.54
CA GLN A 80 3.84 21.32 10.20
C GLN A 80 3.52 20.95 11.63
N ASP A 81 3.23 19.69 11.92
CA ASP A 81 2.85 19.25 13.27
C ASP A 81 3.20 17.77 13.52
N ASP A 82 3.12 17.35 14.78
CA ASP A 82 3.22 15.95 15.21
C ASP A 82 1.82 15.30 15.16
N SER A 83 1.55 14.57 14.10
CA SER A 83 0.26 13.90 13.89
C SER A 83 -0.07 12.85 14.96
N LEU A 84 0.95 12.29 15.65
CA LEU A 84 0.72 11.30 16.71
C LEU A 84 0.40 11.94 18.06
N LYS A 85 0.97 13.12 18.37
CA LYS A 85 0.91 13.71 19.72
C LYS A 85 0.08 14.97 19.80
N LYS A 86 0.11 15.82 18.76
CA LYS A 86 -0.44 17.19 18.85
C LYS A 86 -1.66 17.39 17.99
N PHE A 87 -1.71 16.83 16.79
CA PHE A 87 -2.81 17.06 15.86
C PHE A 87 -4.16 16.67 16.48
N ASP A 88 -5.12 17.59 16.45
CA ASP A 88 -6.45 17.45 17.07
C ASP A 88 -7.58 17.20 16.06
N GLY A 89 -7.27 16.99 14.78
CA GLY A 89 -8.26 16.73 13.73
C GLY A 89 -8.84 17.97 13.07
N LYS A 90 -8.28 19.15 13.31
CA LYS A 90 -8.80 20.41 12.77
C LYS A 90 -8.01 20.92 11.58
N TYR A 91 -8.63 21.79 10.81
CA TYR A 91 -7.94 22.59 9.80
C TYR A 91 -6.86 23.48 10.43
N GLY A 92 -5.76 23.68 9.72
CA GLY A 92 -4.70 24.56 10.21
C GLY A 92 -4.87 26.02 9.83
N TYR A 93 -5.48 26.28 8.69
CA TYR A 93 -5.64 27.62 8.11
C TYR A 93 -7.09 27.85 7.69
N GLY A 94 -7.52 29.11 7.67
CA GLY A 94 -8.86 29.52 7.26
C GLY A 94 -9.98 29.02 8.17
N LYS A 95 -10.08 27.72 8.33
CA LYS A 95 -11.08 27.03 9.17
C LYS A 95 -10.46 26.43 10.45
N ALA A 96 -9.50 27.11 11.07
CA ALA A 96 -8.64 26.57 12.15
C ALA A 96 -9.38 25.93 13.34
N ASN A 97 -10.61 26.32 13.62
CA ASN A 97 -11.42 25.75 14.70
C ASN A 97 -12.40 24.67 14.27
N GLU A 98 -12.48 24.36 12.97
CA GLU A 98 -13.36 23.34 12.43
C GLU A 98 -12.63 22.01 12.32
N HIS A 99 -13.32 20.90 12.62
CA HIS A 99 -12.77 19.58 12.37
C HIS A 99 -12.76 19.28 10.87
N PHE A 100 -11.66 18.70 10.41
CA PHE A 100 -11.55 18.18 9.06
C PHE A 100 -12.44 16.92 8.93
N PRO A 101 -13.45 16.92 8.04
CA PRO A 101 -14.41 15.82 7.96
C PRO A 101 -13.88 14.66 7.10
N ALA A 102 -12.71 14.12 7.45
CA ALA A 102 -12.05 13.08 6.69
C ALA A 102 -12.92 11.84 6.48
N ASP A 103 -13.03 11.40 5.23
CA ASP A 103 -13.64 10.15 4.81
C ASP A 103 -12.67 9.25 4.02
N VAL A 104 -11.50 9.79 3.67
CA VAL A 104 -10.40 9.02 3.05
C VAL A 104 -9.10 9.28 3.80
N PHE A 105 -8.43 8.21 4.20
CA PHE A 105 -7.10 8.24 4.78
C PHE A 105 -6.10 7.52 3.88
N LEU A 106 -5.05 8.25 3.47
CA LEU A 106 -3.91 7.72 2.73
C LEU A 106 -2.67 7.83 3.60
N LEU A 107 -1.78 6.83 3.54
CA LEU A 107 -0.58 6.86 4.36
C LEU A 107 0.56 6.03 3.76
N ASN A 108 1.75 6.60 3.80
CA ASN A 108 3.03 5.90 3.71
C ASN A 108 3.89 6.31 4.92
N PRO A 109 3.75 5.63 6.08
CA PRO A 109 4.38 6.07 7.33
C PRO A 109 5.89 5.82 7.35
N PRO A 110 6.63 6.48 8.25
CA PRO A 110 8.02 6.12 8.54
C PRO A 110 8.06 4.72 9.19
N TYR A 111 8.78 3.77 8.55
CA TYR A 111 8.83 2.36 8.97
C TYR A 111 9.68 2.11 10.24
N SER A 112 10.44 3.11 10.69
CA SER A 112 11.24 3.04 11.93
C SER A 112 10.42 3.23 13.21
N GLU A 113 9.17 3.69 13.09
CA GLU A 113 8.29 3.89 14.24
C GLU A 113 7.79 2.57 14.85
N THR A 114 7.40 2.62 16.11
CA THR A 114 6.83 1.49 16.86
C THR A 114 5.64 0.89 16.11
N GLY A 115 5.64 -0.44 15.94
CA GLY A 115 4.64 -1.14 15.13
C GLY A 115 4.74 -0.82 13.65
N ASN A 116 5.93 -0.43 13.18
CA ASN A 116 6.23 -0.10 11.79
C ASN A 116 5.33 1.01 11.20
N GLY A 117 4.84 1.92 12.04
CA GLY A 117 3.94 3.00 11.61
C GLY A 117 2.45 2.73 11.83
N MET A 118 2.05 1.56 12.34
CA MET A 118 0.62 1.25 12.62
C MET A 118 -0.01 2.15 13.70
N ASN A 119 0.79 2.85 14.50
CA ASN A 119 0.29 3.88 15.43
C ASN A 119 -0.37 5.06 14.70
N PHE A 120 0.18 5.48 13.55
CA PHE A 120 -0.44 6.51 12.70
C PHE A 120 -1.81 6.05 12.21
N VAL A 121 -1.89 4.79 11.76
CA VAL A 121 -3.13 4.18 11.28
C VAL A 121 -4.18 4.17 12.38
N LYS A 122 -3.86 3.59 13.54
CA LYS A 122 -4.77 3.54 14.68
C LYS A 122 -5.28 4.94 15.06
N ARG A 123 -4.37 5.94 15.13
CA ARG A 123 -4.74 7.31 15.50
C ARG A 123 -5.66 7.94 14.44
N ALA A 124 -5.30 7.90 13.18
CA ALA A 124 -6.11 8.49 12.11
C ALA A 124 -7.51 7.87 12.05
N LEU A 125 -7.60 6.54 12.06
CA LEU A 125 -8.88 5.84 12.03
C LEU A 125 -9.76 6.15 13.25
N SER A 126 -9.15 6.37 14.43
CA SER A 126 -9.90 6.77 15.64
C SER A 126 -10.49 8.18 15.58
N MET A 127 -10.01 9.02 14.67
CA MET A 127 -10.49 10.40 14.46
C MET A 127 -11.51 10.51 13.32
N MET A 128 -11.65 9.46 12.51
CA MET A 128 -12.65 9.37 11.43
C MET A 128 -13.94 8.74 11.95
N LYS A 129 -15.08 9.21 11.44
CA LYS A 129 -16.40 8.63 11.77
C LYS A 129 -16.72 7.43 10.87
N SER A 130 -16.37 7.54 9.61
CA SER A 130 -16.63 6.55 8.56
C SER A 130 -15.75 6.85 7.35
N GLY A 131 -15.72 5.95 6.36
CA GLY A 131 -14.99 6.13 5.12
C GLY A 131 -14.03 4.98 4.85
N TYR A 132 -12.94 5.29 4.15
CA TYR A 132 -11.97 4.28 3.73
C TYR A 132 -10.54 4.73 4.02
N ALA A 133 -9.66 3.75 4.27
CA ALA A 133 -8.24 4.01 4.42
C ALA A 133 -7.43 3.07 3.52
N SER A 134 -6.36 3.59 2.91
CA SER A 134 -5.40 2.81 2.14
C SER A 134 -3.99 3.16 2.57
N ILE A 135 -3.27 2.15 3.06
CA ILE A 135 -2.01 2.34 3.77
C ILE A 135 -0.95 1.43 3.18
N ILE A 136 0.14 2.02 2.67
CA ILE A 136 1.31 1.24 2.27
C ILE A 136 2.31 1.18 3.41
N ILE A 137 2.65 -0.03 3.85
CA ILE A 137 3.44 -0.24 5.05
C ILE A 137 4.31 -1.49 4.93
N GLN A 138 5.31 -1.65 5.79
CA GLN A 138 6.09 -2.89 5.84
C GLN A 138 5.21 -4.11 6.10
N ASP A 139 5.43 -5.17 5.34
CA ASP A 139 4.72 -6.45 5.43
C ASP A 139 4.74 -7.04 6.86
N SER A 140 5.86 -6.83 7.59
CA SER A 140 6.00 -7.25 8.98
C SER A 140 5.00 -6.61 9.96
N ALA A 141 4.36 -5.49 9.60
CA ALA A 141 3.30 -4.89 10.40
C ALA A 141 2.06 -5.79 10.50
N GLY A 142 1.73 -6.49 9.41
CA GLY A 142 0.65 -7.48 9.38
C GLY A 142 1.04 -8.88 9.86
N ALA A 143 2.35 -9.11 10.13
CA ALA A 143 2.92 -10.40 10.53
C ALA A 143 3.45 -10.38 11.98
N GLY A 144 2.86 -9.61 12.88
CA GLY A 144 3.14 -9.65 14.31
C GLY A 144 3.83 -8.43 14.90
N LYS A 145 4.58 -7.63 14.12
CA LYS A 145 5.27 -6.43 14.65
C LYS A 145 4.33 -5.38 15.25
N ALA A 146 3.08 -5.37 14.84
CA ALA A 146 2.04 -4.46 15.34
C ALA A 146 0.82 -5.19 15.92
N LYS A 147 0.97 -6.43 16.35
CA LYS A 147 -0.12 -7.33 16.79
C LYS A 147 -1.19 -6.65 17.64
N GLU A 148 -0.80 -6.05 18.77
CA GLU A 148 -1.74 -5.40 19.70
C GLU A 148 -2.43 -4.17 19.08
N ILE A 149 -1.74 -3.46 18.17
CA ILE A 149 -2.30 -2.30 17.47
C ILE A 149 -3.32 -2.79 16.45
N ASN A 150 -2.98 -3.85 15.71
CA ASN A 150 -3.85 -4.48 14.71
C ASN A 150 -5.16 -4.97 15.34
N GLN A 151 -5.07 -5.64 16.49
CA GLN A 151 -6.25 -6.09 17.26
C GLN A 151 -7.18 -4.91 17.57
N LYS A 152 -6.63 -3.80 18.09
CA LYS A 152 -7.40 -2.60 18.45
C LYS A 152 -8.00 -1.90 17.23
N ILE A 153 -7.33 -1.94 16.07
CA ILE A 153 -7.87 -1.38 14.83
C ILE A 153 -9.13 -2.13 14.41
N LEU A 154 -9.13 -3.47 14.50
CA LEU A 154 -10.27 -4.31 14.10
C LEU A 154 -11.50 -4.19 15.00
N GLU A 155 -11.35 -3.63 16.20
CA GLU A 155 -12.49 -3.38 17.11
C GLU A 155 -13.49 -2.38 16.52
N ASN A 156 -13.04 -1.44 15.69
CA ASN A 156 -13.85 -0.38 15.13
C ASN A 156 -13.70 -0.19 13.62
N ASN A 157 -12.88 -1.02 12.97
CA ASN A 157 -12.63 -0.91 11.52
C ASN A 157 -12.52 -2.28 10.90
N THR A 158 -12.91 -2.40 9.63
CA THR A 158 -12.86 -3.65 8.88
C THR A 158 -11.70 -3.64 7.90
N LEU A 159 -10.81 -4.64 7.96
CA LEU A 159 -9.83 -4.90 6.91
C LEU A 159 -10.55 -5.49 5.70
N LEU A 160 -10.50 -4.79 4.56
CA LEU A 160 -11.15 -5.21 3.31
C LEU A 160 -10.21 -5.95 2.37
N ALA A 161 -8.95 -5.47 2.29
CA ALA A 161 -7.96 -6.08 1.41
C ALA A 161 -6.55 -5.93 1.97
N SER A 162 -5.69 -6.86 1.57
CA SER A 162 -4.25 -6.86 1.77
C SER A 162 -3.57 -7.18 0.44
N ILE A 163 -2.78 -6.24 -0.08
CA ILE A 163 -2.13 -6.34 -1.38
C ILE A 163 -0.63 -6.39 -1.16
N LYS A 164 0.00 -7.50 -1.50
CA LYS A 164 1.45 -7.68 -1.38
C LYS A 164 2.16 -7.02 -2.55
N MET A 165 3.00 -6.01 -2.27
CA MET A 165 3.64 -5.16 -3.25
C MET A 165 4.99 -5.72 -3.72
N PRO A 166 5.52 -5.25 -4.87
CA PRO A 166 6.88 -5.59 -5.31
C PRO A 166 7.94 -5.18 -4.28
N VAL A 167 8.94 -6.03 -4.07
CA VAL A 167 10.04 -5.76 -3.14
C VAL A 167 10.92 -4.59 -3.58
N ASP A 168 10.96 -4.32 -4.88
CA ASP A 168 11.72 -3.24 -5.51
C ASP A 168 10.93 -1.93 -5.66
N LEU A 169 9.72 -1.83 -5.09
CA LEU A 169 8.87 -0.64 -5.18
C LEU A 169 9.61 0.65 -4.75
N PHE A 170 10.43 0.54 -3.70
CA PHE A 170 11.24 1.64 -3.17
C PHE A 170 12.74 1.51 -3.51
N ILE A 171 13.07 0.95 -4.69
CA ILE A 171 14.45 0.72 -5.11
C ILE A 171 15.33 1.98 -4.98
N GLY A 172 16.49 1.81 -4.38
CA GLY A 172 17.43 2.89 -4.10
C GLY A 172 17.17 3.70 -2.82
N LYS A 173 16.03 3.45 -2.13
CA LYS A 173 15.76 3.95 -0.77
C LYS A 173 15.69 2.80 0.24
N SER A 174 14.97 1.74 -0.10
CA SER A 174 14.75 0.59 0.78
C SER A 174 14.47 -0.65 -0.08
N SER A 175 14.90 -1.82 0.38
CA SER A 175 14.55 -3.14 -0.20
C SER A 175 13.67 -3.89 0.77
N VAL A 176 12.61 -3.25 1.25
CA VAL A 176 11.69 -3.79 2.25
C VAL A 176 10.42 -4.26 1.56
N GLN A 177 9.99 -5.48 1.86
CA GLN A 177 8.69 -5.97 1.45
C GLN A 177 7.60 -5.13 2.09
N THR A 178 6.67 -4.62 1.28
CA THR A 178 5.54 -3.82 1.73
C THR A 178 4.22 -4.47 1.30
N SER A 179 3.17 -4.14 2.04
CA SER A 179 1.79 -4.44 1.68
C SER A 179 0.93 -3.18 1.74
N ILE A 180 -0.12 -3.13 0.93
CA ILE A 180 -1.16 -2.13 1.05
C ILE A 180 -2.32 -2.77 1.81
N TYR A 181 -2.72 -2.18 2.94
CA TYR A 181 -3.93 -2.55 3.67
C TYR A 181 -5.04 -1.55 3.38
N VAL A 182 -6.22 -2.07 3.04
CA VAL A 182 -7.41 -1.27 2.78
C VAL A 182 -8.44 -1.52 3.87
N PHE A 183 -8.91 -0.45 4.51
CA PHE A 183 -9.89 -0.53 5.59
C PHE A 183 -11.19 0.19 5.24
N LYS A 184 -12.30 -0.33 5.75
CA LYS A 184 -13.54 0.40 5.96
C LYS A 184 -13.54 0.92 7.39
N VAL A 185 -13.73 2.21 7.55
CA VAL A 185 -13.62 2.90 8.84
C VAL A 185 -14.98 2.97 9.52
N GLY A 186 -14.99 2.82 10.83
CA GLY A 186 -16.21 2.96 11.64
C GLY A 186 -17.09 1.71 11.70
N GLU A 187 -16.62 0.58 11.18
CA GLU A 187 -17.33 -0.70 11.23
C GLU A 187 -16.40 -1.80 11.76
N LYS A 188 -16.78 -2.44 12.85
CA LYS A 188 -16.02 -3.55 13.44
C LYS A 188 -15.83 -4.69 12.44
N HIS A 189 -14.66 -5.30 12.43
CA HIS A 189 -14.39 -6.49 11.63
C HIS A 189 -15.10 -7.71 12.21
N GLU A 190 -16.00 -8.30 11.45
CA GLU A 190 -16.77 -9.48 11.87
C GLU A 190 -16.06 -10.78 11.52
N SER A 191 -16.29 -11.85 12.30
CA SER A 191 -15.58 -13.13 12.16
C SER A 191 -15.81 -13.85 10.83
N LYS A 192 -16.89 -13.53 10.12
CA LYS A 192 -17.22 -14.07 8.79
C LYS A 192 -16.82 -13.14 7.66
N GLN A 193 -16.30 -11.95 7.97
CA GLN A 193 -15.85 -11.00 6.98
C GLN A 193 -14.64 -11.55 6.24
N ARG A 194 -14.76 -11.69 4.91
CA ARG A 194 -13.64 -12.10 4.06
C ARG A 194 -12.79 -10.90 3.70
N VAL A 195 -11.49 -11.10 3.77
CA VAL A 195 -10.46 -10.15 3.32
C VAL A 195 -9.95 -10.63 1.96
N LYS A 196 -9.72 -9.70 1.07
CA LYS A 196 -9.17 -9.96 -0.27
C LYS A 196 -7.66 -9.86 -0.20
N PHE A 197 -6.97 -10.98 -0.38
CA PHE A 197 -5.51 -11.07 -0.40
C PHE A 197 -5.03 -11.13 -1.85
N ILE A 198 -4.18 -10.19 -2.25
CA ILE A 198 -3.72 -10.04 -3.63
C ILE A 198 -2.20 -10.05 -3.67
N ASP A 199 -1.61 -10.88 -4.53
CA ASP A 199 -0.18 -10.90 -4.80
C ASP A 199 0.15 -10.02 -6.01
N LEU A 200 0.62 -8.80 -5.76
CA LEU A 200 1.08 -7.86 -6.78
C LEU A 200 2.61 -7.78 -6.84
N ARG A 201 3.34 -8.80 -6.37
CA ARG A 201 4.81 -8.80 -6.44
C ARG A 201 5.32 -8.70 -7.87
N ASN A 202 4.59 -9.27 -8.83
CA ASN A 202 4.78 -9.03 -10.25
C ASN A 202 3.74 -7.99 -10.73
N ASP A 203 4.05 -6.72 -10.59
CA ASP A 203 3.18 -5.62 -10.99
C ASP A 203 3.31 -5.18 -12.45
N GLY A 204 4.11 -5.91 -13.23
CA GLY A 204 4.33 -5.61 -14.65
C GLY A 204 5.35 -4.51 -14.93
N TYR A 205 5.86 -3.83 -13.90
CA TYR A 205 6.90 -2.83 -14.06
C TYR A 205 8.30 -3.40 -13.85
N LYS A 206 9.23 -2.99 -14.70
CA LYS A 206 10.67 -3.12 -14.47
C LYS A 206 11.22 -1.79 -13.98
N ARG A 207 11.88 -1.82 -12.80
CA ARG A 207 12.49 -0.65 -12.16
C ARG A 207 14.00 -0.67 -12.33
N ALA A 208 14.61 0.49 -12.64
CA ALA A 208 16.05 0.64 -12.74
C ALA A 208 16.61 1.33 -11.50
N ASN A 209 17.82 0.92 -11.06
CA ASN A 209 18.49 1.56 -9.93
C ASN A 209 18.78 3.04 -10.25
N ARG A 210 18.30 3.95 -9.41
CA ARG A 210 18.35 5.42 -9.58
C ARG A 210 19.75 5.98 -9.82
N LYS A 211 20.82 5.30 -9.39
CA LYS A 211 22.20 5.77 -9.58
C LYS A 211 22.69 5.74 -11.04
N LYS A 212 21.98 5.00 -11.93
CA LYS A 212 22.40 4.79 -13.33
C LYS A 212 21.36 5.19 -14.36
N ALA A 213 20.16 5.60 -13.98
CA ALA A 213 19.06 5.84 -14.90
C ALA A 213 18.64 7.30 -14.93
N LYS A 214 18.34 7.82 -16.14
CA LYS A 214 17.62 9.08 -16.33
C LYS A 214 16.18 8.91 -15.82
N ALA A 215 15.56 9.97 -15.31
CA ALA A 215 14.21 9.92 -14.72
C ALA A 215 13.17 9.25 -15.65
N SER A 216 13.24 9.48 -16.96
CA SER A 216 12.36 8.90 -17.97
C SER A 216 12.54 7.41 -18.24
N SER A 217 13.58 6.77 -17.71
CA SER A 217 13.89 5.34 -17.93
C SER A 217 13.85 4.50 -16.68
N ASN A 218 13.46 5.09 -15.54
CA ASN A 218 13.47 4.42 -14.23
C ASN A 218 12.35 3.40 -14.07
N LEU A 219 11.25 3.56 -14.80
CA LEU A 219 10.08 2.71 -14.73
C LEU A 219 9.66 2.36 -16.16
N LYS A 220 9.62 1.07 -16.49
CA LYS A 220 9.17 0.56 -17.79
C LYS A 220 8.04 -0.41 -17.57
N ASP A 221 6.93 -0.21 -18.26
CA ASP A 221 5.90 -1.22 -18.41
C ASP A 221 6.43 -2.34 -19.32
N ILE A 222 6.52 -3.55 -18.79
CA ILE A 222 7.01 -4.74 -19.51
C ILE A 222 5.96 -5.86 -19.58
N ASP A 223 4.89 -5.76 -18.79
CA ASP A 223 3.85 -6.79 -18.72
C ASP A 223 2.51 -6.17 -18.25
N ASN A 224 1.95 -5.28 -19.08
CA ASN A 224 0.63 -4.67 -18.84
C ASN A 224 0.43 -4.14 -17.41
N ALA A 225 1.42 -3.38 -16.91
CA ALA A 225 1.41 -2.89 -15.54
C ALA A 225 0.17 -2.05 -15.21
N ILE A 226 -0.25 -1.17 -16.12
CA ILE A 226 -1.45 -0.33 -15.91
C ILE A 226 -2.68 -1.21 -15.72
N GLY A 227 -2.89 -2.19 -16.60
CA GLY A 227 -4.02 -3.12 -16.50
C GLY A 227 -3.99 -3.95 -15.21
N ARG A 228 -2.80 -4.34 -14.72
CA ARG A 228 -2.66 -5.03 -13.42
C ARG A 228 -3.11 -4.16 -12.27
N TYR A 229 -2.71 -2.89 -12.21
CA TYR A 229 -3.15 -1.96 -11.16
C TYR A 229 -4.65 -1.67 -11.25
N GLU A 230 -5.23 -1.53 -12.45
CA GLU A 230 -6.67 -1.36 -12.65
C GLU A 230 -7.44 -2.58 -12.16
N GLU A 231 -6.98 -3.79 -12.50
CA GLU A 231 -7.61 -5.03 -12.04
C GLU A 231 -7.52 -5.17 -10.51
N VAL A 232 -6.40 -4.82 -9.87
CA VAL A 232 -6.30 -4.79 -8.39
C VAL A 232 -7.39 -3.89 -7.79
N VAL A 233 -7.62 -2.72 -8.36
CA VAL A 233 -8.69 -1.81 -7.89
C VAL A 233 -10.06 -2.46 -8.03
N ASN A 234 -10.33 -3.14 -9.14
CA ASN A 234 -11.59 -3.84 -9.39
C ASN A 234 -11.75 -5.05 -8.45
N LEU A 235 -10.71 -5.84 -8.25
CA LEU A 235 -10.70 -6.95 -7.30
C LEU A 235 -10.99 -6.48 -5.86
N VAL A 236 -10.41 -5.36 -5.44
CA VAL A 236 -10.69 -4.77 -4.12
C VAL A 236 -12.15 -4.33 -4.01
N LYS A 237 -12.73 -3.74 -5.06
CA LYS A 237 -14.11 -3.25 -5.06
C LYS A 237 -15.13 -4.38 -5.20
N PHE A 238 -14.97 -5.24 -6.19
CA PHE A 238 -16.01 -6.14 -6.66
C PHE A 238 -15.70 -7.62 -6.39
N GLY A 239 -14.42 -7.97 -6.13
CA GLY A 239 -14.02 -9.34 -5.77
C GLY A 239 -13.70 -10.22 -6.96
N LYS A 240 -13.79 -11.53 -6.74
CA LYS A 240 -13.32 -12.60 -7.63
C LYS A 240 -13.86 -12.55 -9.06
N ASP A 241 -15.04 -12.01 -9.26
CA ASP A 241 -15.67 -11.92 -10.59
C ASP A 241 -14.92 -11.02 -11.57
N GLU A 242 -14.01 -10.19 -11.05
CA GLU A 242 -13.14 -9.30 -11.84
C GLU A 242 -11.79 -9.92 -12.23
N LEU A 243 -11.53 -11.18 -11.90
CA LEU A 243 -10.29 -11.89 -12.25
C LEU A 243 -10.16 -12.02 -13.78
N ASN A 244 -9.07 -11.49 -14.33
CA ASN A 244 -8.76 -11.54 -15.75
C ASN A 244 -7.25 -11.72 -16.00
N ILE A 245 -6.40 -10.81 -15.49
CA ILE A 245 -4.94 -10.89 -15.58
C ILE A 245 -4.37 -11.75 -14.44
N PHE A 246 -4.91 -11.54 -13.22
CA PHE A 246 -4.53 -12.34 -12.05
C PHE A 246 -5.21 -13.72 -12.07
N THR A 247 -4.55 -14.67 -11.44
CA THR A 247 -5.03 -16.05 -11.28
C THR A 247 -5.55 -16.30 -9.86
N GLU A 248 -6.26 -17.41 -9.66
CA GLU A 248 -6.68 -17.86 -8.32
C GLU A 248 -5.48 -18.16 -7.38
N LYS A 249 -4.25 -18.23 -7.89
CA LYS A 249 -3.04 -18.34 -7.07
C LYS A 249 -2.57 -17.00 -6.52
N GLU A 250 -2.92 -15.92 -7.21
CA GLU A 250 -2.53 -14.55 -6.88
C GLU A 250 -3.67 -13.77 -6.18
N TYR A 251 -4.88 -14.33 -6.15
CA TYR A 251 -6.04 -13.76 -5.48
C TYR A 251 -6.73 -14.78 -4.57
N ILE A 252 -6.84 -14.45 -3.30
CA ILE A 252 -7.45 -15.30 -2.26
C ILE A 252 -8.46 -14.47 -1.49
N GLU A 253 -9.64 -15.02 -1.22
CA GLU A 253 -10.57 -14.47 -0.25
C GLU A 253 -10.62 -15.40 0.97
N ASP A 254 -10.24 -14.88 2.14
CA ASP A 254 -10.21 -15.66 3.38
C ASP A 254 -10.56 -14.79 4.59
N VAL A 255 -10.81 -15.43 5.72
CA VAL A 255 -11.04 -14.76 6.99
C VAL A 255 -9.72 -14.59 7.74
N ILE A 256 -9.61 -13.53 8.54
CA ILE A 256 -8.50 -13.34 9.47
C ILE A 256 -8.89 -13.75 10.89
N ALA A 257 -7.91 -14.10 11.70
CA ALA A 257 -8.14 -14.51 13.08
C ALA A 257 -8.51 -13.31 13.96
N LEU A 258 -9.63 -13.41 14.68
CA LEU A 258 -10.09 -12.43 15.67
C LEU A 258 -9.88 -12.91 17.12
N SER A 259 -9.22 -14.05 17.31
CA SER A 259 -8.84 -14.61 18.61
C SER A 259 -7.68 -15.58 18.48
N GLY A 260 -7.04 -15.95 19.58
CA GLY A 260 -5.93 -16.88 19.59
C GLY A 260 -4.60 -16.28 19.13
N GLU A 261 -3.64 -17.15 18.84
CA GLU A 261 -2.25 -16.73 18.55
C GLU A 261 -2.12 -15.88 17.29
N LYS A 262 -2.87 -16.21 16.24
CA LYS A 262 -2.80 -15.51 14.94
C LYS A 262 -3.53 -14.16 14.92
N HIS A 263 -4.31 -13.82 15.95
CA HIS A 263 -5.07 -12.57 15.98
C HIS A 263 -4.14 -11.35 15.86
N GLY A 264 -4.29 -10.61 14.76
CA GLY A 264 -3.47 -9.43 14.43
C GLY A 264 -2.12 -9.74 13.79
N GLU A 265 -1.86 -11.00 13.38
CA GLU A 265 -0.60 -11.44 12.77
C GLU A 265 -0.76 -12.05 11.36
N ASP A 266 -2.00 -12.27 10.92
CA ASP A 266 -2.32 -12.98 9.67
C ASP A 266 -2.88 -12.07 8.58
N TRP A 267 -2.40 -10.83 8.49
CA TRP A 267 -2.89 -9.87 7.51
C TRP A 267 -2.18 -9.93 6.15
N ASN A 268 -1.19 -10.80 6.00
CA ASN A 268 -0.38 -10.87 4.79
C ASN A 268 -0.82 -12.00 3.88
N PHE A 269 -0.72 -11.78 2.57
CA PHE A 269 -1.06 -12.75 1.53
C PHE A 269 -0.46 -14.14 1.80
N ASP A 270 0.83 -14.22 2.18
CA ASP A 270 1.52 -15.49 2.36
C ASP A 270 0.94 -16.38 3.48
N HIS A 271 0.19 -15.80 4.43
CA HIS A 271 -0.48 -16.57 5.49
C HIS A 271 -1.72 -17.32 5.01
N HIS A 272 -2.25 -16.96 3.84
CA HIS A 272 -3.48 -17.50 3.27
C HIS A 272 -3.24 -18.40 2.06
N ILE A 273 -1.98 -18.55 1.63
CA ILE A 273 -1.63 -19.51 0.57
C ILE A 273 -1.87 -20.92 1.09
N GLN A 274 -2.76 -21.66 0.44
CA GLN A 274 -2.87 -23.09 0.64
C GLN A 274 -1.68 -23.78 -0.04
N MET A 275 -0.63 -24.05 0.72
CA MET A 275 0.42 -24.91 0.24
C MET A 275 -0.13 -26.34 0.14
N ASN A 276 -0.29 -26.82 -1.07
CA ASN A 276 -0.50 -28.24 -1.28
C ASN A 276 0.82 -28.95 -0.92
N THR A 277 0.92 -29.41 0.33
CA THR A 277 2.10 -30.08 0.87
C THR A 277 2.25 -31.53 0.37
N ILE A 278 1.31 -32.02 -0.42
CA ILE A 278 1.38 -33.33 -1.06
C ILE A 278 2.22 -33.19 -2.33
N PRO A 279 3.46 -33.76 -2.36
CA PRO A 279 4.29 -33.68 -3.54
C PRO A 279 3.60 -34.35 -4.74
N THR A 280 3.59 -33.69 -5.86
CA THR A 280 3.13 -34.28 -7.12
C THR A 280 4.21 -35.22 -7.68
N ILE A 281 3.82 -36.10 -8.61
CA ILE A 281 4.80 -36.96 -9.33
C ILE A 281 5.85 -36.09 -10.06
N ASP A 282 5.47 -34.92 -10.53
CA ASP A 282 6.38 -34.01 -11.22
C ASP A 282 7.35 -33.30 -10.26
N ASP A 283 6.93 -32.97 -9.05
CA ASP A 283 7.83 -32.48 -7.99
C ASP A 283 8.87 -33.54 -7.63
N PHE A 284 8.44 -34.82 -7.56
CA PHE A 284 9.34 -35.95 -7.31
C PHE A 284 10.34 -36.12 -8.46
N ARG A 285 9.88 -36.09 -9.71
CA ARG A 285 10.73 -36.18 -10.90
C ARG A 285 11.75 -35.06 -10.95
N LYS A 286 11.32 -33.84 -10.66
CA LYS A 286 12.19 -32.65 -10.61
C LYS A 286 13.27 -32.82 -9.54
N THR A 287 12.91 -33.22 -8.31
CA THR A 287 13.86 -33.45 -7.22
C THR A 287 14.88 -34.52 -7.57
N VAL A 288 14.44 -35.61 -8.16
CA VAL A 288 15.35 -36.67 -8.62
C VAL A 288 16.28 -36.19 -9.74
N SER A 289 15.76 -35.43 -10.70
CA SER A 289 16.57 -34.85 -11.77
C SER A 289 17.61 -33.87 -11.24
N ASP A 290 17.23 -32.98 -10.33
CA ASP A 290 18.14 -32.00 -9.71
C ASP A 290 19.23 -32.71 -8.89
N TYR A 291 18.88 -33.77 -8.16
CA TYR A 291 19.85 -34.61 -7.43
C TYR A 291 20.84 -35.30 -8.36
N LEU A 292 20.37 -35.92 -9.45
CA LEU A 292 21.24 -36.56 -10.42
C LEU A 292 22.19 -35.55 -11.09
N VAL A 293 21.74 -34.38 -11.46
CA VAL A 293 22.57 -33.31 -12.01
C VAL A 293 23.65 -32.89 -11.01
N TRP A 294 23.29 -32.76 -9.73
CA TRP A 294 24.23 -32.43 -8.67
C TRP A 294 25.28 -33.53 -8.49
N GLU A 295 24.87 -34.79 -8.43
CA GLU A 295 25.78 -35.96 -8.26
C GLU A 295 26.74 -36.11 -9.43
N VAL A 296 26.25 -35.95 -10.66
CA VAL A 296 27.09 -35.94 -11.86
C VAL A 296 28.11 -34.80 -11.83
N SER A 297 27.70 -33.61 -11.39
CA SER A 297 28.61 -32.46 -11.27
C SER A 297 29.70 -32.69 -10.22
N GLN A 298 29.39 -33.35 -9.09
CA GLN A 298 30.36 -33.73 -8.06
C GLN A 298 31.36 -34.79 -8.60
N LEU A 299 30.87 -35.79 -9.34
CA LEU A 299 31.72 -36.79 -9.95
C LEU A 299 32.67 -36.21 -11.00
N MET A 300 32.22 -35.23 -11.76
CA MET A 300 33.05 -34.51 -12.73
C MET A 300 34.12 -33.64 -12.06
N GLN A 301 33.80 -32.97 -10.98
CA GLN A 301 34.76 -32.18 -10.19
C GLN A 301 35.83 -33.07 -9.55
N ASN A 302 35.44 -34.18 -8.95
CA ASN A 302 36.37 -35.14 -8.33
C ASN A 302 37.30 -35.84 -9.35
N ARG A 303 36.85 -36.08 -10.60
CA ARG A 303 37.71 -36.61 -11.68
C ARG A 303 38.71 -35.57 -12.19
N GLY A 304 38.40 -34.28 -12.10
CA GLY A 304 39.33 -33.19 -12.45
C GLY A 304 40.51 -33.09 -11.49
N ASP A 305 40.31 -33.39 -10.20
CA ASP A 305 41.35 -33.31 -9.16
C ASP A 305 42.33 -34.51 -9.19
N ASP A 306 41.90 -35.70 -9.61
CA ASP A 306 42.76 -36.88 -9.73
C ASP A 306 43.65 -36.85 -10.98
N SER A 307 43.31 -36.10 -12.03
CA SER A 307 44.13 -35.95 -13.23
C SER A 307 45.29 -34.95 -13.05
N LEU A 308 45.20 -34.03 -12.10
CA LEU A 308 46.25 -33.06 -11.78
C LEU A 308 47.28 -33.56 -10.76
N LYS A 309 47.03 -34.68 -10.07
CA LYS A 309 47.96 -35.28 -9.11
C LYS A 309 48.91 -36.34 -9.74
N LYS A 310 48.82 -36.58 -11.06
CA LYS A 310 49.65 -37.52 -11.80
C LYS A 310 50.56 -36.88 -12.85
N LEU A 311 50.76 -35.57 -12.80
CA LEU A 311 51.79 -34.83 -13.51
C LEU A 311 52.71 -34.16 -12.47
#